data_fa76df9f2f752333c7b7a630ce30ae10
#
_entry.id   fa76df9f2f752333c7b7a630ce30ae10
#
_cell.length_a   1.000
_cell.length_b   1.000
_cell.length_c   1.000
_cell.angle_alpha   90.00
_cell.angle_beta   90.00
_cell.angle_gamma   90.00
#
_symmetry.space_group_name_H-M   'P 1'
#
loop_
_entity.id
_entity.type
_entity.pdbx_description
1 polymer ?
#
loop_
_entity_poly.entity_id
_entity_poly.type
_entity_poly.pdbx_seq_one_letter_code
_entity_poly.pdbx_strand_id
1 'polypeptide(L)'
;RMAKDDFDLTMMAHLTCMGATKNDVHQVLAAMHAAGIENVLALRGDPIEGVSTADFHFAKDLIPVAREAGFCVGAAAYPEGHIECLDFDESIRHLKEKQDAGAQFFVTQLFFDNDCALRFLDAARNAGVTVPITFGIMPFLSKAQISRMVFMCGASLPSPIIKLLARYENDPASLRAAGIEYACKQLEGLAAEGVDGLHVYTMNQPAIAAAAMEALRASGAVV
;
A
#
# COMPACT_ATOMS: atom_id res chain seq x y z
N ARG A 1 18.20 1.56 -7.55
CA ARG A 1 19.35 1.04 -8.30
C ARG A 1 20.20 0.12 -7.42
N MET A 2 20.77 0.61 -6.29
CA MET A 2 21.58 -0.20 -5.36
C MET A 2 20.91 -1.55 -5.00
N ALA A 3 19.66 -1.58 -4.60
CA ALA A 3 18.97 -2.81 -4.22
C ALA A 3 18.86 -3.81 -5.37
N LYS A 4 18.74 -3.34 -6.62
CA LYS A 4 18.74 -4.20 -7.81
C LYS A 4 20.18 -4.68 -8.15
N ASP A 5 21.12 -3.74 -8.19
CA ASP A 5 22.49 -4.02 -8.65
C ASP A 5 23.26 -4.90 -7.65
N ASP A 6 23.07 -4.66 -6.34
CA ASP A 6 23.84 -5.31 -5.29
C ASP A 6 23.16 -6.58 -4.72
N PHE A 7 21.82 -6.68 -4.84
CA PHE A 7 21.04 -7.74 -4.19
C PHE A 7 20.08 -8.49 -5.13
N ASP A 8 20.09 -8.18 -6.43
CA ASP A 8 19.19 -8.77 -7.45
C ASP A 8 17.71 -8.76 -7.07
N LEU A 9 17.28 -7.68 -6.39
CA LEU A 9 15.88 -7.53 -5.98
C LEU A 9 15.03 -6.92 -7.08
N THR A 10 13.84 -7.47 -7.29
CA THR A 10 12.82 -6.83 -8.12
C THR A 10 12.37 -5.54 -7.45
N MET A 11 12.53 -4.42 -8.16
CA MET A 11 12.22 -3.09 -7.65
C MET A 11 10.90 -2.57 -8.20
N MET A 12 10.12 -1.92 -7.35
CA MET A 12 8.97 -1.12 -7.72
C MET A 12 9.19 0.32 -7.26
N ALA A 13 9.18 1.27 -8.19
CA ALA A 13 9.34 2.68 -7.87
C ALA A 13 7.97 3.34 -7.67
N HIS A 14 7.87 4.23 -6.67
CA HIS A 14 6.70 5.09 -6.54
C HIS A 14 6.82 6.27 -7.50
N LEU A 15 5.77 6.55 -8.26
CA LEU A 15 5.69 7.69 -9.17
C LEU A 15 4.42 8.49 -8.87
N THR A 16 4.59 9.74 -8.46
CA THR A 16 3.48 10.66 -8.20
C THR A 16 3.33 11.65 -9.36
N CYS A 17 2.10 12.05 -9.64
CA CYS A 17 1.79 13.00 -10.73
C CYS A 17 1.32 14.38 -10.26
N MET A 18 1.18 14.61 -8.96
CA MET A 18 0.75 15.91 -8.44
C MET A 18 1.72 17.01 -8.86
N GLY A 19 1.21 18.02 -9.57
CA GLY A 19 1.98 19.15 -10.07
C GLY A 19 2.95 18.84 -11.24
N ALA A 20 2.98 17.60 -11.73
CA ALA A 20 3.85 17.21 -12.83
C ALA A 20 3.21 17.47 -14.19
N THR A 21 4.01 17.90 -15.16
CA THR A 21 3.64 17.91 -16.58
C THR A 21 3.87 16.52 -17.21
N LYS A 22 3.26 16.26 -18.36
CA LYS A 22 3.55 15.05 -19.16
C LYS A 22 5.04 14.91 -19.46
N ASN A 23 5.70 16.03 -19.76
CA ASN A 23 7.14 16.01 -20.03
C ASN A 23 7.95 15.60 -18.80
N ASP A 24 7.59 16.08 -17.60
CA ASP A 24 8.27 15.69 -16.36
C ASP A 24 8.13 14.20 -16.10
N VAL A 25 6.91 13.67 -16.27
CA VAL A 25 6.62 12.23 -16.12
C VAL A 25 7.44 11.41 -17.12
N HIS A 26 7.48 11.80 -18.40
CA HIS A 26 8.28 11.08 -19.41
C HIS A 26 9.79 11.09 -19.08
N GLN A 27 10.33 12.20 -18.59
CA GLN A 27 11.73 12.27 -18.17
C GLN A 27 12.03 11.34 -17.00
N VAL A 28 11.14 11.30 -15.98
CA VAL A 28 11.29 10.40 -14.83
C VAL A 28 11.19 8.94 -15.26
N LEU A 29 10.22 8.58 -16.10
CA LEU A 29 10.07 7.22 -16.63
C LEU A 29 11.30 6.79 -17.43
N ALA A 30 11.85 7.65 -18.29
CA ALA A 30 13.07 7.38 -19.02
C ALA A 30 14.28 7.15 -18.09
N ALA A 31 14.40 7.95 -17.02
CA ALA A 31 15.46 7.75 -16.02
C ALA A 31 15.29 6.44 -15.22
N MET A 32 14.06 6.06 -14.87
CA MET A 32 13.75 4.77 -14.23
C MET A 32 14.11 3.61 -15.14
N HIS A 33 13.74 3.68 -16.42
CA HIS A 33 14.07 2.67 -17.42
C HIS A 33 15.58 2.50 -17.59
N ALA A 34 16.32 3.61 -17.69
CA ALA A 34 17.79 3.61 -17.73
C ALA A 34 18.44 3.04 -16.45
N ALA A 35 17.76 3.10 -15.32
CA ALA A 35 18.15 2.46 -14.07
C ALA A 35 17.75 0.97 -13.97
N GLY A 36 17.11 0.41 -15.02
CA GLY A 36 16.63 -0.97 -15.06
C GLY A 36 15.42 -1.23 -14.15
N ILE A 37 14.65 -0.22 -13.79
CA ILE A 37 13.40 -0.37 -13.04
C ILE A 37 12.30 -0.71 -14.04
N GLU A 38 11.53 -1.75 -13.74
CA GLU A 38 10.50 -2.31 -14.63
C GLU A 38 9.09 -2.14 -14.05
N ASN A 39 8.98 -1.87 -12.74
CA ASN A 39 7.70 -1.79 -12.05
C ASN A 39 7.51 -0.41 -11.40
N VAL A 40 6.32 0.15 -11.57
CA VAL A 40 5.94 1.47 -11.04
C VAL A 40 4.63 1.37 -10.28
N LEU A 41 4.58 1.95 -9.08
CA LEU A 41 3.34 2.23 -8.38
C LEU A 41 2.90 3.66 -8.73
N ALA A 42 1.87 3.75 -9.57
CA ALA A 42 1.31 5.03 -10.01
C ALA A 42 0.39 5.61 -8.93
N LEU A 43 0.73 6.81 -8.47
CA LEU A 43 0.05 7.52 -7.39
C LEU A 43 -0.31 8.94 -7.83
N ARG A 44 -1.38 9.51 -7.26
CA ARG A 44 -1.65 10.93 -7.42
C ARG A 44 -0.57 11.77 -6.73
N GLY A 45 -0.22 11.40 -5.53
CA GLY A 45 0.51 12.22 -4.57
C GLY A 45 -0.42 13.10 -3.73
N ASP A 46 0.11 13.63 -2.64
CA ASP A 46 -0.64 14.51 -1.75
C ASP A 46 -0.76 15.92 -2.37
N PRO A 47 -1.88 16.63 -2.12
CA PRO A 47 -2.02 18.02 -2.56
C PRO A 47 -0.90 18.89 -1.98
N ILE A 48 -0.30 19.73 -2.84
CA ILE A 48 0.74 20.69 -2.44
C ILE A 48 0.12 22.08 -2.55
N GLU A 49 0.17 22.84 -1.45
CA GLU A 49 -0.36 24.21 -1.41
C GLU A 49 0.31 25.09 -2.49
N GLY A 50 -0.51 25.78 -3.27
CA GLY A 50 -0.02 26.66 -4.36
C GLY A 50 0.40 25.93 -5.64
N VAL A 51 0.32 24.61 -5.69
CA VAL A 51 0.59 23.82 -6.90
C VAL A 51 -0.72 23.43 -7.54
N SER A 52 -0.98 23.89 -8.76
CA SER A 52 -2.09 23.42 -9.56
C SER A 52 -1.74 22.10 -10.26
N THR A 53 -2.74 21.24 -10.47
CA THR A 53 -2.59 20.06 -11.35
C THR A 53 -2.35 20.55 -12.78
N ALA A 54 -1.22 20.16 -13.39
CA ALA A 54 -0.91 20.56 -14.76
C ALA A 54 -1.63 19.66 -15.78
N ASP A 55 -1.17 18.41 -15.91
CA ASP A 55 -1.69 17.48 -16.93
C ASP A 55 -2.37 16.25 -16.32
N PHE A 56 -2.23 16.04 -15.01
CA PHE A 56 -2.75 14.88 -14.30
C PHE A 56 -3.58 15.30 -13.09
N HIS A 57 -4.76 14.76 -12.94
CA HIS A 57 -5.63 15.01 -11.78
C HIS A 57 -5.67 13.82 -10.80
N PHE A 58 -5.54 12.60 -11.34
CA PHE A 58 -5.63 11.36 -10.58
C PHE A 58 -4.59 10.33 -11.04
N ALA A 59 -4.34 9.34 -10.20
CA ALA A 59 -3.44 8.23 -10.56
C ALA A 59 -3.87 7.52 -11.85
N LYS A 60 -5.18 7.44 -12.13
CA LYS A 60 -5.71 6.83 -13.37
C LYS A 60 -5.24 7.53 -14.65
N ASP A 61 -4.89 8.82 -14.57
CA ASP A 61 -4.38 9.58 -15.72
C ASP A 61 -2.90 9.25 -15.98
N LEU A 62 -2.15 8.90 -14.92
CA LEU A 62 -0.74 8.50 -15.00
C LEU A 62 -0.55 7.06 -15.50
N ILE A 63 -1.46 6.15 -15.15
CA ILE A 63 -1.37 4.72 -15.45
C ILE A 63 -1.13 4.46 -16.95
N PRO A 64 -1.93 5.00 -17.91
CA PRO A 64 -1.70 4.76 -19.34
C PRO A 64 -0.32 5.22 -19.80
N VAL A 65 0.15 6.38 -19.33
CA VAL A 65 1.46 6.94 -19.71
C VAL A 65 2.60 6.02 -19.28
N ALA A 66 2.54 5.51 -18.05
CA ALA A 66 3.53 4.56 -17.56
C ALA A 66 3.46 3.20 -18.29
N ARG A 67 2.24 2.77 -18.65
CA ARG A 67 2.03 1.55 -19.46
C ARG A 67 2.63 1.67 -20.87
N GLU A 68 2.36 2.79 -21.55
CA GLU A 68 2.92 3.10 -22.88
C GLU A 68 4.44 3.17 -22.87
N ALA A 69 5.03 3.62 -21.75
CA ALA A 69 6.48 3.60 -21.53
C ALA A 69 7.05 2.20 -21.23
N GLY A 70 6.23 1.12 -21.21
CA GLY A 70 6.67 -0.27 -21.07
C GLY A 70 6.77 -0.79 -19.64
N PHE A 71 6.29 -0.06 -18.63
CA PHE A 71 6.33 -0.50 -17.24
C PHE A 71 5.20 -1.46 -16.86
N CYS A 72 5.48 -2.36 -15.92
CA CYS A 72 4.45 -3.02 -15.14
C CYS A 72 3.93 -2.02 -14.12
N VAL A 73 2.63 -1.69 -14.20
CA VAL A 73 2.05 -0.58 -13.43
C VAL A 73 1.07 -1.09 -12.38
N GLY A 74 1.39 -0.82 -11.13
CA GLY A 74 0.46 -0.96 -10.01
C GLY A 74 -0.19 0.38 -9.62
N ALA A 75 -1.23 0.32 -8.82
CA ALA A 75 -1.88 1.49 -8.24
C ALA A 75 -2.31 1.23 -6.79
N ALA A 76 -2.63 2.31 -6.06
CA ALA A 76 -3.12 2.19 -4.69
C ALA A 76 -4.58 1.75 -4.65
N ALA A 77 -4.91 0.92 -3.66
CA ALA A 77 -6.25 0.52 -3.26
C ALA A 77 -6.51 0.93 -1.79
N TYR A 78 -7.76 1.06 -1.40
CA TYR A 78 -8.14 1.59 -0.09
C TYR A 78 -9.21 0.71 0.55
N PRO A 79 -8.85 -0.20 1.46
CA PRO A 79 -9.79 -1.14 2.08
C PRO A 79 -10.93 -0.49 2.85
N GLU A 80 -10.68 0.71 3.39
CA GLU A 80 -11.68 1.50 4.13
C GLU A 80 -12.19 2.72 3.33
N GLY A 81 -11.89 2.78 2.02
CA GLY A 81 -12.14 3.94 1.17
C GLY A 81 -10.99 4.96 1.21
N HIS A 82 -10.90 5.80 0.20
CA HIS A 82 -9.93 6.90 0.19
C HIS A 82 -10.42 8.01 1.12
N ILE A 83 -9.52 8.63 1.89
CA ILE A 83 -9.87 9.67 2.89
C ILE A 83 -10.67 10.84 2.29
N GLU A 84 -10.49 11.15 1.02
CA GLU A 84 -11.26 12.19 0.29
C GLU A 84 -12.53 11.63 -0.38
N CYS A 85 -12.84 10.34 -0.26
CA CYS A 85 -14.01 9.69 -0.84
C CYS A 85 -14.87 9.12 0.29
N LEU A 86 -15.97 9.77 0.59
CA LEU A 86 -16.87 9.38 1.69
C LEU A 86 -17.75 8.16 1.36
N ASP A 87 -17.90 7.85 0.07
CA ASP A 87 -18.69 6.72 -0.40
C ASP A 87 -17.77 5.54 -0.74
N PHE A 88 -17.95 4.44 -0.03
CA PHE A 88 -17.17 3.23 -0.23
C PHE A 88 -17.38 2.62 -1.63
N ASP A 89 -18.62 2.59 -2.12
CA ASP A 89 -18.93 2.05 -3.44
C ASP A 89 -18.32 2.92 -4.56
N GLU A 90 -18.23 4.22 -4.34
CA GLU A 90 -17.51 5.12 -5.23
C GLU A 90 -16.01 4.84 -5.21
N SER A 91 -15.43 4.58 -4.05
CA SER A 91 -14.01 4.18 -3.93
C SER A 91 -13.73 2.87 -4.69
N ILE A 92 -14.64 1.91 -4.65
CA ILE A 92 -14.55 0.66 -5.41
C ILE A 92 -14.67 0.92 -6.93
N ARG A 93 -15.55 1.83 -7.38
CA ARG A 93 -15.62 2.24 -8.79
C ARG A 93 -14.30 2.85 -9.25
N HIS A 94 -13.71 3.74 -8.47
CA HIS A 94 -12.40 4.33 -8.78
C HIS A 94 -11.29 3.28 -8.85
N LEU A 95 -11.36 2.21 -8.04
CA LEU A 95 -10.43 1.08 -8.14
C LEU A 95 -10.58 0.38 -9.49
N LYS A 96 -11.81 0.10 -9.92
CA LYS A 96 -12.10 -0.51 -11.23
C LYS A 96 -11.62 0.38 -12.38
N GLU A 97 -11.85 1.70 -12.32
CA GLU A 97 -11.35 2.65 -13.30
C GLU A 97 -9.82 2.61 -13.46
N LYS A 98 -9.08 2.42 -12.37
CA LYS A 98 -7.62 2.27 -12.42
C LYS A 98 -7.21 0.99 -13.14
N GLN A 99 -7.91 -0.13 -12.91
CA GLN A 99 -7.69 -1.37 -13.67
C GLN A 99 -7.97 -1.14 -15.15
N ASP A 100 -9.10 -0.50 -15.49
CA ASP A 100 -9.49 -0.23 -16.88
C ASP A 100 -8.51 0.73 -17.59
N ALA A 101 -7.88 1.63 -16.83
CA ALA A 101 -6.80 2.48 -17.32
C ALA A 101 -5.48 1.71 -17.55
N GLY A 102 -5.38 0.45 -17.13
CA GLY A 102 -4.24 -0.42 -17.36
C GLY A 102 -3.41 -0.82 -16.15
N ALA A 103 -3.90 -0.57 -14.93
CA ALA A 103 -3.24 -1.10 -13.72
C ALA A 103 -3.27 -2.63 -13.74
N GLN A 104 -2.12 -3.25 -13.44
CA GLN A 104 -1.92 -4.69 -13.51
C GLN A 104 -1.93 -5.37 -12.14
N PHE A 105 -1.80 -4.58 -11.08
CA PHE A 105 -1.95 -5.02 -9.69
C PHE A 105 -2.29 -3.82 -8.80
N PHE A 106 -2.72 -4.11 -7.59
CA PHE A 106 -2.96 -3.10 -6.57
C PHE A 106 -2.14 -3.37 -5.31
N VAL A 107 -1.74 -2.29 -4.63
CA VAL A 107 -1.20 -2.34 -3.27
C VAL A 107 -2.15 -1.55 -2.39
N THR A 108 -2.64 -2.17 -1.31
CA THR A 108 -3.59 -1.47 -0.44
C THR A 108 -2.90 -0.46 0.47
N GLN A 109 -3.63 0.58 0.84
CA GLN A 109 -3.33 1.39 2.02
C GLN A 109 -3.36 0.47 3.25
N LEU A 110 -2.64 0.87 4.30
CA LEU A 110 -2.67 0.17 5.58
C LEU A 110 -4.07 0.13 6.17
N PHE A 111 -4.35 -0.92 6.90
CA PHE A 111 -5.55 -1.15 7.69
C PHE A 111 -5.17 -2.00 8.92
N PHE A 112 -6.05 -2.08 9.90
CA PHE A 112 -5.79 -2.79 11.15
C PHE A 112 -6.79 -3.91 11.46
N ASP A 113 -7.75 -4.14 10.56
CA ASP A 113 -8.79 -5.16 10.69
C ASP A 113 -8.85 -6.02 9.41
N ASN A 114 -8.53 -7.31 9.54
CA ASN A 114 -8.55 -8.24 8.40
C ASN A 114 -9.96 -8.42 7.82
N ASP A 115 -11.01 -8.38 8.66
CA ASP A 115 -12.38 -8.50 8.18
C ASP A 115 -12.76 -7.33 7.27
N CYS A 116 -12.22 -6.13 7.55
CA CYS A 116 -12.38 -4.98 6.66
C CYS A 116 -11.71 -5.23 5.30
N ALA A 117 -10.49 -5.74 5.31
CA ALA A 117 -9.75 -6.05 4.09
C ALA A 117 -10.42 -7.14 3.24
N LEU A 118 -10.97 -8.18 3.88
CA LEU A 118 -11.68 -9.25 3.18
C LEU A 118 -13.00 -8.76 2.57
N ARG A 119 -13.79 -7.95 3.30
CA ARG A 119 -14.99 -7.30 2.74
C ARG A 119 -14.65 -6.39 1.54
N PHE A 120 -13.54 -5.66 1.62
CA PHE A 120 -13.05 -4.88 0.49
C PHE A 120 -12.69 -5.77 -0.71
N LEU A 121 -12.00 -6.90 -0.48
CA LEU A 121 -11.64 -7.85 -1.54
C LEU A 121 -12.91 -8.36 -2.24
N ASP A 122 -13.92 -8.77 -1.49
CA ASP A 122 -15.20 -9.23 -2.03
C ASP A 122 -15.88 -8.14 -2.86
N ALA A 123 -15.94 -6.91 -2.34
CA ALA A 123 -16.53 -5.78 -3.06
C ALA A 123 -15.77 -5.47 -4.37
N ALA A 124 -14.43 -5.50 -4.33
CA ALA A 124 -13.59 -5.29 -5.51
C ALA A 124 -13.83 -6.38 -6.56
N ARG A 125 -13.88 -7.65 -6.15
CA ARG A 125 -14.16 -8.77 -7.07
C ARG A 125 -15.56 -8.70 -7.67
N ASN A 126 -16.56 -8.36 -6.87
CA ASN A 126 -17.94 -8.16 -7.33
C ASN A 126 -18.07 -6.99 -8.34
N ALA A 127 -17.23 -5.96 -8.21
CA ALA A 127 -17.15 -4.84 -9.16
C ALA A 127 -16.33 -5.19 -10.43
N GLY A 128 -15.82 -6.42 -10.55
CA GLY A 128 -15.08 -6.89 -11.73
C GLY A 128 -13.58 -6.53 -11.70
N VAL A 129 -13.02 -6.26 -10.54
CA VAL A 129 -11.55 -6.16 -10.40
C VAL A 129 -10.97 -7.58 -10.41
N THR A 130 -10.11 -7.85 -11.38
CA THR A 130 -9.55 -9.20 -11.64
C THR A 130 -8.04 -9.27 -11.43
N VAL A 131 -7.35 -8.13 -11.43
CA VAL A 131 -5.90 -8.08 -11.20
C VAL A 131 -5.57 -8.37 -9.73
N PRO A 132 -4.34 -8.84 -9.42
CA PRO A 132 -3.92 -9.11 -8.06
C PRO A 132 -4.01 -7.89 -7.14
N ILE A 133 -4.40 -8.12 -5.90
CA ILE A 133 -4.44 -7.13 -4.82
C ILE A 133 -3.48 -7.57 -3.71
N THR A 134 -2.45 -6.76 -3.46
CA THR A 134 -1.47 -7.00 -2.39
C THR A 134 -1.85 -6.18 -1.16
N PHE A 135 -2.05 -6.85 -0.03
CA PHE A 135 -2.53 -6.23 1.20
C PHE A 135 -1.39 -5.64 2.03
N GLY A 136 -1.47 -4.34 2.31
CA GLY A 136 -0.47 -3.57 3.02
C GLY A 136 -0.64 -3.64 4.54
N ILE A 137 0.28 -4.26 5.24
CA ILE A 137 0.29 -4.39 6.69
C ILE A 137 1.40 -3.54 7.29
N MET A 138 1.04 -2.71 8.27
CA MET A 138 1.97 -1.84 8.97
C MET A 138 1.92 -2.11 10.49
N PRO A 139 3.03 -2.53 11.12
CA PRO A 139 3.08 -2.62 12.56
C PRO A 139 3.03 -1.23 13.19
N PHE A 140 2.27 -1.07 14.27
CA PHE A 140 2.34 0.13 15.07
C PHE A 140 3.47 0.00 16.12
N LEU A 141 4.28 1.04 16.24
CA LEU A 141 5.48 1.04 17.06
C LEU A 141 5.38 2.01 18.23
N SER A 142 4.43 2.95 18.17
CA SER A 142 4.15 3.91 19.23
C SER A 142 2.76 4.51 19.06
N LYS A 143 2.22 5.06 20.15
CA LYS A 143 0.93 5.76 20.15
C LYS A 143 0.93 6.96 19.19
N ALA A 144 2.02 7.73 19.15
CA ALA A 144 2.12 8.89 18.26
C ALA A 144 2.12 8.47 16.79
N GLN A 145 2.84 7.39 16.43
CA GLN A 145 2.88 6.90 15.06
C GLN A 145 1.51 6.41 14.60
N ILE A 146 0.85 5.54 15.36
CA ILE A 146 -0.45 4.99 14.94
C ILE A 146 -1.51 6.09 14.86
N SER A 147 -1.54 7.03 15.82
CA SER A 147 -2.46 8.17 15.74
C SER A 147 -2.25 8.98 14.46
N ARG A 148 -1.00 9.30 14.12
CA ARG A 148 -0.68 10.01 12.89
C ARG A 148 -1.14 9.23 11.65
N MET A 149 -0.90 7.93 11.60
CA MET A 149 -1.28 7.09 10.44
C MET A 149 -2.78 7.01 10.27
N VAL A 150 -3.54 6.85 11.34
CA VAL A 150 -5.01 6.85 11.33
C VAL A 150 -5.55 8.14 10.71
N PHE A 151 -5.06 9.29 11.16
CA PHE A 151 -5.50 10.59 10.63
C PHE A 151 -5.09 10.81 9.17
N MET A 152 -3.89 10.37 8.78
CA MET A 152 -3.40 10.56 7.40
C MET A 152 -4.07 9.63 6.40
N CYS A 153 -4.36 8.40 6.81
CA CYS A 153 -4.82 7.33 5.91
C CYS A 153 -6.33 7.08 5.99
N GLY A 154 -7.01 7.67 6.97
CA GLY A 154 -8.42 7.40 7.22
C GLY A 154 -8.69 5.99 7.74
N ALA A 155 -7.68 5.32 8.31
CA ALA A 155 -7.84 3.97 8.82
C ALA A 155 -8.54 3.94 10.19
N SER A 156 -9.39 2.95 10.42
CA SER A 156 -10.04 2.74 11.71
C SER A 156 -9.12 2.06 12.72
N LEU A 157 -9.38 2.28 14.01
CA LEU A 157 -8.69 1.59 15.10
C LEU A 157 -9.61 0.55 15.73
N PRO A 158 -9.37 -0.75 15.51
CA PRO A 158 -10.16 -1.79 16.13
C PRO A 158 -9.89 -1.89 17.65
N SER A 159 -10.91 -2.32 18.40
CA SER A 159 -10.86 -2.46 19.86
C SER A 159 -9.62 -3.17 20.43
N PRO A 160 -9.10 -4.26 19.80
CA PRO A 160 -7.87 -4.89 20.28
C PRO A 160 -6.66 -3.94 20.33
N ILE A 161 -6.49 -3.10 19.32
CA ILE A 161 -5.39 -2.12 19.30
C ILE A 161 -5.58 -1.06 20.38
N ILE A 162 -6.80 -0.55 20.57
CA ILE A 162 -7.10 0.43 21.63
C ILE A 162 -6.73 -0.14 23.00
N LYS A 163 -7.06 -1.43 23.23
CA LYS A 163 -6.70 -2.13 24.47
C LYS A 163 -5.18 -2.28 24.66
N LEU A 164 -4.42 -2.56 23.58
CA LEU A 164 -2.97 -2.63 23.64
C LEU A 164 -2.35 -1.25 23.93
N LEU A 165 -2.84 -0.19 23.28
CA LEU A 165 -2.40 1.19 23.53
C LEU A 165 -2.64 1.64 24.97
N ALA A 166 -3.78 1.25 25.57
CA ALA A 166 -4.08 1.52 26.97
C ALA A 166 -3.22 0.69 27.93
N ARG A 167 -3.08 -0.62 27.64
CA ARG A 167 -2.31 -1.55 28.48
C ARG A 167 -0.84 -1.16 28.61
N TYR A 168 -0.23 -0.71 27.51
CA TYR A 168 1.19 -0.38 27.44
C TYR A 168 1.45 1.12 27.34
N GLU A 169 0.55 1.94 27.86
CA GLU A 169 0.65 3.40 27.76
C GLU A 169 2.00 3.97 28.26
N ASN A 170 2.53 3.38 29.34
CA ASN A 170 3.78 3.79 29.98
C ASN A 170 4.94 2.81 29.72
N ASP A 171 4.79 1.87 28.78
CA ASP A 171 5.81 0.90 28.41
C ASP A 171 5.98 0.85 26.89
N PRO A 172 6.80 1.76 26.32
CA PRO A 172 7.02 1.84 24.88
C PRO A 172 7.63 0.58 24.28
N ALA A 173 8.45 -0.16 25.03
CA ALA A 173 9.09 -1.37 24.55
C ALA A 173 8.07 -2.49 24.35
N SER A 174 7.20 -2.71 25.34
CA SER A 174 6.12 -3.69 25.25
C SER A 174 5.08 -3.29 24.22
N LEU A 175 4.76 -1.99 24.07
CA LEU A 175 3.86 -1.51 23.02
C LEU A 175 4.39 -1.83 21.62
N ARG A 176 5.71 -1.57 21.40
CA ARG A 176 6.36 -1.89 20.14
C ARG A 176 6.31 -3.38 19.82
N ALA A 177 6.64 -4.22 20.80
CA ALA A 177 6.59 -5.67 20.64
C ALA A 177 5.17 -6.16 20.29
N ALA A 178 4.15 -5.68 21.02
CA ALA A 178 2.77 -5.99 20.78
C ALA A 178 2.26 -5.52 19.40
N GLY A 179 2.75 -4.38 18.92
CA GLY A 179 2.40 -3.88 17.59
C GLY A 179 3.01 -4.71 16.45
N ILE A 180 4.20 -5.22 16.61
CA ILE A 180 4.83 -6.14 15.65
C ILE A 180 4.10 -7.49 15.68
N GLU A 181 3.82 -8.04 16.86
CA GLU A 181 3.05 -9.28 17.01
C GLU A 181 1.65 -9.18 16.38
N TYR A 182 0.98 -8.06 16.57
CA TYR A 182 -0.34 -7.80 15.97
C TYR A 182 -0.25 -7.85 14.43
N ALA A 183 0.73 -7.18 13.85
CA ALA A 183 0.95 -7.19 12.41
C ALA A 183 1.30 -8.59 11.87
N CYS A 184 2.09 -9.37 12.59
CA CYS A 184 2.37 -10.76 12.24
C CYS A 184 1.09 -11.61 12.21
N LYS A 185 0.21 -11.47 13.20
CA LYS A 185 -1.09 -12.16 13.23
C LYS A 185 -2.01 -11.73 12.08
N GLN A 186 -1.99 -10.44 11.69
CA GLN A 186 -2.71 -10.00 10.49
C GLN A 186 -2.18 -10.68 9.22
N LEU A 187 -0.85 -10.75 9.05
CA LEU A 187 -0.22 -11.41 7.92
C LEU A 187 -0.57 -12.90 7.85
N GLU A 188 -0.48 -13.63 8.97
CA GLU A 188 -0.85 -15.04 9.08
C GLU A 188 -2.32 -15.26 8.72
N GLY A 189 -3.22 -14.43 9.25
CA GLY A 189 -4.65 -14.51 8.96
C GLY A 189 -4.98 -14.28 7.50
N LEU A 190 -4.42 -13.24 6.87
CA LEU A 190 -4.62 -12.98 5.45
C LEU A 190 -4.02 -14.07 4.56
N ALA A 191 -2.86 -14.61 4.92
CA ALA A 191 -2.25 -15.72 4.21
C ALA A 191 -3.13 -16.98 4.26
N ALA A 192 -3.74 -17.28 5.41
CA ALA A 192 -4.66 -18.39 5.57
C ALA A 192 -5.94 -18.25 4.73
N GLU A 193 -6.41 -17.02 4.49
CA GLU A 193 -7.53 -16.71 3.59
C GLU A 193 -7.15 -16.77 2.10
N GLY A 194 -5.86 -16.95 1.78
CA GLY A 194 -5.39 -17.12 0.40
C GLY A 194 -5.47 -15.85 -0.43
N VAL A 195 -5.23 -14.68 0.16
CA VAL A 195 -5.17 -13.40 -0.58
C VAL A 195 -4.06 -13.41 -1.63
N ASP A 196 -4.19 -12.60 -2.68
CA ASP A 196 -3.26 -12.60 -3.83
C ASP A 196 -1.81 -12.23 -3.44
N GLY A 197 -1.61 -11.42 -2.40
CA GLY A 197 -0.27 -11.02 -1.96
C GLY A 197 -0.27 -10.20 -0.69
N LEU A 198 0.89 -10.11 -0.07
CA LEU A 198 1.11 -9.38 1.18
C LEU A 198 2.24 -8.36 0.99
N HIS A 199 2.05 -7.17 1.53
CA HIS A 199 3.02 -6.08 1.54
C HIS A 199 3.27 -5.63 2.98
N VAL A 200 4.52 -5.50 3.39
CA VAL A 200 4.89 -5.08 4.74
C VAL A 200 5.51 -3.70 4.71
N TYR A 201 4.90 -2.74 5.39
CA TYR A 201 5.47 -1.42 5.61
C TYR A 201 6.53 -1.49 6.71
N THR A 202 7.78 -1.69 6.34
CA THR A 202 8.89 -1.88 7.29
C THR A 202 9.41 -0.60 7.90
N MET A 203 9.10 0.55 7.29
CA MET A 203 9.61 1.88 7.69
C MET A 203 11.13 1.90 7.87
N ASN A 204 11.83 1.22 6.95
CA ASN A 204 13.29 1.06 6.96
C ASN A 204 13.83 0.42 8.26
N GLN A 205 13.08 -0.51 8.84
CA GLN A 205 13.48 -1.26 10.03
C GLN A 205 13.60 -2.76 9.70
N PRO A 206 14.81 -3.30 9.54
CA PRO A 206 15.03 -4.71 9.14
C PRO A 206 14.39 -5.72 10.09
N ALA A 207 14.30 -5.41 11.38
CA ALA A 207 13.67 -6.28 12.38
C ALA A 207 12.19 -6.54 12.10
N ILE A 208 11.47 -5.58 11.49
CA ILE A 208 10.07 -5.76 11.10
C ILE A 208 9.97 -6.75 9.94
N ALA A 209 10.82 -6.60 8.93
CA ALA A 209 10.84 -7.54 7.81
C ALA A 209 11.19 -8.96 8.28
N ALA A 210 12.16 -9.10 9.17
CA ALA A 210 12.55 -10.38 9.75
C ALA A 210 11.40 -11.05 10.52
N ALA A 211 10.72 -10.32 11.41
CA ALA A 211 9.58 -10.83 12.16
C ALA A 211 8.43 -11.25 11.26
N ALA A 212 8.09 -10.45 10.24
CA ALA A 212 7.05 -10.78 9.27
C ALA A 212 7.37 -12.06 8.49
N MET A 213 8.62 -12.20 8.01
CA MET A 213 9.06 -13.39 7.29
C MET A 213 9.09 -14.64 8.17
N GLU A 214 9.50 -14.51 9.43
CA GLU A 214 9.48 -15.61 10.41
C GLU A 214 8.05 -16.10 10.65
N ALA A 215 7.11 -15.18 10.89
CA ALA A 215 5.70 -15.50 11.09
C ALA A 215 5.09 -16.22 9.87
N LEU A 216 5.32 -15.70 8.66
CA LEU A 216 4.81 -16.30 7.42
C LEU A 216 5.44 -17.67 7.11
N ARG A 217 6.71 -17.88 7.43
CA ARG A 217 7.33 -19.22 7.33
C ARG A 217 6.77 -20.19 8.35
N ALA A 218 6.57 -19.76 9.59
CA ALA A 218 5.99 -20.58 10.64
C ALA A 218 4.55 -21.02 10.33
N SER A 219 3.78 -20.17 9.64
CA SER A 219 2.43 -20.48 9.17
C SER A 219 2.39 -21.35 7.90
N GLY A 220 3.54 -21.58 7.24
CA GLY A 220 3.61 -22.31 5.97
C GLY A 220 3.16 -21.51 4.74
N ALA A 221 2.94 -20.20 4.88
CA ALA A 221 2.49 -19.34 3.79
C ALA A 221 3.61 -19.02 2.77
N VAL A 222 4.86 -19.11 3.17
CA VAL A 222 6.04 -18.94 2.30
C VAL A 222 7.08 -20.01 2.60
N VAL A 223 7.82 -20.42 1.57
CA VAL A 223 8.87 -21.46 1.64
C VAL A 223 10.23 -20.82 1.89
#